data_d09246cddc2a4d061502c895530306f1
#
_entry.id   d09246cddc2a4d061502c895530306f1
#
_cell.length_a   1.000
_cell.length_b   1.000
_cell.length_c   1.000
_cell.angle_alpha   90.00
_cell.angle_beta   90.00
_cell.angle_gamma   90.00
#
_symmetry.space_group_name_H-M   'P 1'
#
loop_
_entity.id
_entity.type
_entity.pdbx_description
1 polymer ?
#
loop_
_entity_poly.entity_id
_entity_poly.type
_entity_poly.pdbx_seq_one_letter_code
_entity_poly.pdbx_strand_id
1 'polypeptide(L)'
;FFWAIFEQSPNSLTIFASDYTDRVLTGNWSVVFLVINSLITILPLVIITWVLTLLFKQTFKSYAIANSILSVSFIIVWTIAIWMLTKDYYTAGYLSLSDETLQTLKIDKVTTALTEVPPTWFSTLNSLFIISLAPLFSKWWESKYNPSANLKYGIGMSLLALGMACVAFGASGIEAGAKTA
;
A
#
# COMPACT_ATOMS: atom_id res chain seq x y z
N PHE A 1 14.61 -0.91 -21.92
CA PHE A 1 15.04 -1.61 -20.68
C PHE A 1 14.38 -1.05 -19.41
N PHE A 2 14.39 0.30 -19.20
CA PHE A 2 13.79 0.92 -18.02
C PHE A 2 12.32 0.46 -17.79
N TRP A 3 11.47 0.59 -18.79
CA TRP A 3 10.06 0.20 -18.70
C TRP A 3 9.87 -1.29 -18.44
N ALA A 4 10.69 -2.13 -19.07
CA ALA A 4 10.63 -3.57 -18.84
C ALA A 4 10.92 -3.95 -17.37
N ILE A 5 11.87 -3.27 -16.73
CA ILE A 5 12.17 -3.49 -15.31
C ILE A 5 11.09 -2.85 -14.42
N PHE A 6 10.59 -1.66 -14.75
CA PHE A 6 9.55 -0.97 -14.01
C PHE A 6 8.26 -1.80 -13.95
N GLU A 7 7.84 -2.41 -15.06
CA GLU A 7 6.66 -3.27 -15.14
C GLU A 7 6.81 -4.61 -14.39
N GLN A 8 8.02 -4.99 -13.96
CA GLN A 8 8.21 -6.15 -13.09
C GLN A 8 7.74 -5.89 -11.66
N SER A 9 7.69 -4.63 -11.21
CA SER A 9 7.31 -4.28 -9.84
C SER A 9 5.89 -4.74 -9.47
N PRO A 10 4.83 -4.44 -10.24
CA PRO A 10 3.49 -4.91 -9.93
C PRO A 10 3.25 -6.40 -10.18
N ASN A 11 4.10 -7.05 -10.96
CA ASN A 11 3.95 -8.46 -11.35
C ASN A 11 4.94 -9.36 -10.61
N SER A 12 6.12 -9.58 -11.20
CA SER A 12 7.08 -10.56 -10.71
C SER A 12 7.60 -10.29 -9.30
N LEU A 13 7.85 -9.02 -8.94
CA LEU A 13 8.32 -8.69 -7.60
C LEU A 13 7.22 -8.84 -6.54
N THR A 14 5.95 -8.58 -6.91
CA THR A 14 4.82 -8.81 -6.01
C THR A 14 4.59 -10.31 -5.78
N ILE A 15 4.71 -11.14 -6.82
CA ILE A 15 4.64 -12.60 -6.69
C ILE A 15 5.81 -13.11 -5.85
N PHE A 16 7.03 -12.60 -6.10
CA PHE A 16 8.19 -12.94 -5.28
C PHE A 16 7.97 -12.60 -3.82
N ALA A 17 7.47 -11.41 -3.53
CA ALA A 17 7.13 -10.99 -2.16
C ALA A 17 6.02 -11.84 -1.55
N SER A 18 5.06 -12.32 -2.35
CA SER A 18 3.99 -13.22 -1.88
C SER A 18 4.49 -14.60 -1.49
N ASP A 19 5.32 -15.20 -2.35
CA ASP A 19 5.63 -16.62 -2.27
C ASP A 19 6.95 -16.91 -1.53
N TYR A 20 7.90 -15.95 -1.51
CA TYR A 20 9.27 -16.19 -1.05
C TYR A 20 9.74 -15.23 0.06
N THR A 21 8.85 -14.39 0.60
CA THR A 21 9.21 -13.46 1.66
C THR A 21 8.38 -13.75 2.90
N ASP A 22 9.03 -13.91 4.06
CA ASP A 22 8.32 -13.97 5.34
C ASP A 22 7.71 -12.60 5.64
N ARG A 23 6.37 -12.53 5.65
CA ARG A 23 5.59 -11.31 5.83
C ARG A 23 4.83 -11.29 7.15
N VAL A 24 5.06 -12.31 7.99
CA VAL A 24 4.40 -12.41 9.29
C VAL A 24 5.09 -11.49 10.29
N LEU A 25 4.32 -10.56 10.84
CA LEU A 25 4.79 -9.67 11.89
C LEU A 25 4.36 -10.19 13.26
N THR A 26 5.32 -10.24 14.20
CA THR A 26 5.09 -10.70 15.57
C THR A 26 5.31 -9.57 16.59
N GLY A 27 4.61 -9.64 17.73
CA GLY A 27 4.80 -8.73 18.85
C GLY A 27 4.47 -7.27 18.52
N ASN A 28 5.32 -6.35 18.96
CA ASN A 28 5.08 -4.91 18.83
C ASN A 28 5.02 -4.43 17.36
N TRP A 29 5.70 -5.11 16.43
CA TRP A 29 5.68 -4.76 15.01
C TRP A 29 4.31 -4.98 14.37
N SER A 30 3.55 -5.97 14.84
CA SER A 30 2.16 -6.17 14.43
C SER A 30 1.29 -4.97 14.77
N VAL A 31 1.40 -4.44 16.01
CA VAL A 31 0.65 -3.24 16.43
C VAL A 31 1.05 -2.02 15.62
N VAL A 32 2.35 -1.80 15.42
CA VAL A 32 2.86 -0.67 14.62
C VAL A 32 2.31 -0.73 13.20
N PHE A 33 2.33 -1.91 12.58
CA PHE A 33 1.78 -2.10 11.23
C PHE A 33 0.28 -1.78 11.18
N LEU A 34 -0.52 -2.31 12.11
CA LEU A 34 -1.97 -2.06 12.15
C LEU A 34 -2.29 -0.58 12.34
N VAL A 35 -1.56 0.11 13.21
CA VAL A 35 -1.74 1.56 13.41
C VAL A 35 -1.40 2.34 12.15
N ILE A 36 -0.28 2.03 11.50
CA ILE A 36 0.12 2.69 10.24
C ILE A 36 -0.90 2.39 9.14
N ASN A 37 -1.33 1.14 8.99
CA ASN A 37 -2.34 0.73 8.01
C ASN A 37 -3.67 1.48 8.23
N SER A 38 -4.11 1.57 9.49
CA SER A 38 -5.32 2.32 9.86
C SER A 38 -5.19 3.81 9.54
N LEU A 39 -4.06 4.43 9.85
CA LEU A 39 -3.81 5.84 9.56
C LEU A 39 -3.81 6.11 8.05
N ILE A 40 -3.13 5.29 7.26
CA ILE A 40 -3.06 5.43 5.80
C ILE A 40 -4.45 5.24 5.17
N THR A 41 -5.29 4.40 5.75
CA THR A 41 -6.64 4.15 5.24
C THR A 41 -7.62 5.25 5.66
N ILE A 42 -7.66 5.60 6.96
CA ILE A 42 -8.69 6.50 7.52
C ILE A 42 -8.38 7.95 7.21
N LEU A 43 -7.12 8.40 7.33
CA LEU A 43 -6.78 9.82 7.22
C LEU A 43 -7.15 10.43 5.85
N PRO A 44 -6.81 9.81 4.71
CA PRO A 44 -7.26 10.32 3.42
C PRO A 44 -8.77 10.31 3.27
N LEU A 45 -9.47 9.28 3.77
CA LEU A 45 -10.93 9.19 3.69
C LEU A 45 -11.60 10.32 4.48
N VAL A 46 -11.11 10.65 5.66
CA VAL A 46 -11.60 11.78 6.47
C VAL A 46 -11.39 13.10 5.74
N ILE A 47 -10.20 13.32 5.18
CA ILE A 47 -9.89 14.55 4.42
C ILE A 47 -10.81 14.68 3.21
N ILE A 48 -10.99 13.60 2.43
CA ILE A 48 -11.87 13.63 1.26
C ILE A 48 -13.31 13.83 1.69
N THR A 49 -13.78 13.20 2.76
CA THR A 49 -15.13 13.40 3.30
C THR A 49 -15.36 14.88 3.66
N TRP A 50 -14.38 15.50 4.30
CA TRP A 50 -14.45 16.92 4.64
C TRP A 50 -14.55 17.80 3.39
N VAL A 51 -13.69 17.57 2.40
CA VAL A 51 -13.75 18.29 1.11
C VAL A 51 -15.08 18.07 0.39
N LEU A 52 -15.61 16.83 0.38
CA LEU A 52 -16.92 16.53 -0.21
C LEU A 52 -18.06 17.26 0.48
N THR A 53 -18.02 17.38 1.81
CA THR A 53 -19.06 18.16 2.54
C THR A 53 -19.04 19.63 2.15
N LEU A 54 -17.86 20.22 1.93
CA LEU A 54 -17.73 21.59 1.44
C LEU A 54 -18.27 21.73 0.01
N LEU A 55 -17.93 20.78 -0.86
CA LEU A 55 -18.42 20.73 -2.24
C LEU A 55 -19.96 20.64 -2.27
N PHE A 56 -20.56 19.76 -1.49
CA PHE A 56 -22.02 19.56 -1.45
C PHE A 56 -22.75 20.81 -0.99
N LYS A 57 -22.22 21.58 -0.03
CA LYS A 57 -22.81 22.86 0.40
C LYS A 57 -22.95 23.85 -0.76
N GLN A 58 -22.03 23.84 -1.71
CA GLN A 58 -22.02 24.77 -2.84
C GLN A 58 -22.82 24.25 -4.05
N THR A 59 -22.77 22.94 -4.31
CA THR A 59 -23.21 22.36 -5.59
C THR A 59 -24.53 21.61 -5.48
N PHE A 60 -25.05 21.29 -4.28
CA PHE A 60 -26.20 20.41 -4.13
C PHE A 60 -27.46 20.94 -4.83
N LYS A 61 -27.69 22.25 -4.81
CA LYS A 61 -28.86 22.87 -5.47
C LYS A 61 -28.84 22.75 -6.99
N SER A 62 -27.65 22.82 -7.60
CA SER A 62 -27.48 22.80 -9.05
C SER A 62 -27.29 21.40 -9.63
N TYR A 63 -26.70 20.49 -8.86
CA TYR A 63 -26.27 19.16 -9.32
C TYR A 63 -26.69 18.06 -8.33
N ALA A 64 -27.94 18.06 -7.88
CA ALA A 64 -28.43 17.14 -6.85
C ALA A 64 -28.23 15.67 -7.20
N ILE A 65 -28.51 15.27 -8.44
CA ILE A 65 -28.36 13.86 -8.88
C ILE A 65 -26.91 13.41 -8.82
N ALA A 66 -25.98 14.23 -9.37
CA ALA A 66 -24.56 13.92 -9.36
C ALA A 66 -24.00 13.81 -7.93
N ASN A 67 -24.39 14.74 -7.05
CA ASN A 67 -23.99 14.74 -5.65
C ASN A 67 -24.56 13.52 -4.89
N SER A 68 -25.78 13.09 -5.21
CA SER A 68 -26.37 11.88 -4.63
C SER A 68 -25.62 10.62 -5.03
N ILE A 69 -25.26 10.47 -6.31
CA ILE A 69 -24.47 9.34 -6.81
C ILE A 69 -23.09 9.33 -6.13
N LEU A 70 -22.44 10.48 -6.03
CA LEU A 70 -21.15 10.62 -5.37
C LEU A 70 -21.22 10.26 -3.88
N SER A 71 -22.30 10.68 -3.18
CA SER A 71 -22.53 10.33 -1.78
C SER A 71 -22.66 8.83 -1.58
N VAL A 72 -23.47 8.17 -2.42
CA VAL A 72 -23.66 6.70 -2.35
C VAL A 72 -22.33 5.99 -2.61
N SER A 73 -21.59 6.40 -3.63
CA SER A 73 -20.27 5.83 -3.93
C SER A 73 -19.31 5.96 -2.75
N PHE A 74 -19.34 7.11 -2.07
CA PHE A 74 -18.46 7.36 -0.93
C PHE A 74 -18.86 6.58 0.33
N ILE A 75 -20.16 6.36 0.54
CA ILE A 75 -20.67 5.46 1.59
C ILE A 75 -20.16 4.03 1.35
N ILE A 76 -20.18 3.55 0.10
CA ILE A 76 -19.64 2.24 -0.25
C ILE A 76 -18.15 2.15 0.06
N VAL A 77 -17.37 3.18 -0.29
CA VAL A 77 -15.91 3.22 0.01
C VAL A 77 -15.67 3.16 1.53
N TRP A 78 -16.41 3.91 2.33
CA TRP A 78 -16.32 3.85 3.79
C TRP A 78 -16.68 2.46 4.34
N THR A 79 -17.73 1.84 3.80
CA THR A 79 -18.16 0.49 4.22
C THR A 79 -17.05 -0.53 3.95
N ILE A 80 -16.42 -0.46 2.77
CA ILE A 80 -15.31 -1.35 2.40
C ILE A 80 -14.11 -1.10 3.31
N ALA A 81 -13.75 0.15 3.57
CA ALA A 81 -12.61 0.50 4.42
C ALA A 81 -12.79 0.01 5.86
N ILE A 82 -13.97 0.20 6.44
CA ILE A 82 -14.31 -0.30 7.78
C ILE A 82 -14.27 -1.83 7.80
N TRP A 83 -14.82 -2.49 6.79
CA TRP A 83 -14.79 -3.94 6.68
C TRP A 83 -13.37 -4.48 6.61
N MET A 84 -12.49 -3.87 5.79
CA MET A 84 -11.07 -4.26 5.70
C MET A 84 -10.35 -4.11 7.04
N LEU A 85 -10.50 -2.96 7.71
CA LEU A 85 -9.89 -2.74 9.00
C LEU A 85 -10.41 -3.72 10.07
N THR A 86 -11.72 -3.97 10.09
CA THR A 86 -12.30 -4.95 11.02
C THR A 86 -11.71 -6.34 10.80
N LYS A 87 -11.54 -6.75 9.54
CA LYS A 87 -10.89 -8.01 9.18
C LYS A 87 -9.43 -8.04 9.67
N ASP A 88 -8.65 -7.00 9.42
CA ASP A 88 -7.22 -6.93 9.79
C ASP A 88 -7.03 -7.01 11.31
N TYR A 89 -7.85 -6.29 12.08
CA TYR A 89 -7.81 -6.34 13.55
C TYR A 89 -8.28 -7.67 14.12
N TYR A 90 -9.25 -8.32 13.47
CA TYR A 90 -9.70 -9.66 13.85
C TYR A 90 -8.63 -10.72 13.57
N THR A 91 -8.03 -10.72 12.37
CA THR A 91 -6.97 -11.67 12.01
C THR A 91 -5.73 -11.51 12.86
N ALA A 92 -5.43 -10.31 13.32
CA ALA A 92 -4.33 -10.03 14.24
C ALA A 92 -4.64 -10.37 15.71
N GLY A 93 -5.88 -10.79 16.03
CA GLY A 93 -6.28 -11.19 17.38
C GLY A 93 -6.59 -10.03 18.34
N TYR A 94 -6.68 -8.79 17.85
CA TYR A 94 -7.01 -7.63 18.69
C TYR A 94 -8.53 -7.36 18.76
N LEU A 95 -9.33 -8.03 17.94
CA LEU A 95 -10.78 -7.91 17.93
C LEU A 95 -11.40 -9.30 18.03
N SER A 96 -12.35 -9.48 18.93
CA SER A 96 -13.16 -10.70 19.02
C SER A 96 -14.52 -10.48 18.37
N LEU A 97 -14.86 -11.34 17.42
CA LEU A 97 -16.15 -11.30 16.73
C LEU A 97 -16.95 -12.58 17.02
N SER A 98 -18.27 -12.48 17.13
CA SER A 98 -19.13 -13.64 17.26
C SER A 98 -19.21 -14.44 15.96
N ASP A 99 -19.46 -15.74 16.01
CA ASP A 99 -19.58 -16.61 14.83
C ASP A 99 -20.65 -16.10 13.85
N GLU A 100 -21.73 -15.52 14.36
CA GLU A 100 -22.78 -14.90 13.55
C GLU A 100 -22.28 -13.66 12.77
N THR A 101 -21.47 -12.82 13.43
CA THR A 101 -20.87 -11.63 12.79
C THR A 101 -19.85 -12.03 11.72
N LEU A 102 -19.05 -13.07 11.99
CA LEU A 102 -18.09 -13.59 11.01
C LEU A 102 -18.77 -14.08 9.73
N GLN A 103 -19.86 -14.83 9.86
CA GLN A 103 -20.65 -15.29 8.71
C GLN A 103 -21.24 -14.11 7.91
N THR A 104 -21.80 -13.12 8.62
CA THR A 104 -22.39 -11.93 7.99
C THR A 104 -21.36 -11.12 7.21
N LEU A 105 -20.18 -10.95 7.79
CA LEU A 105 -19.07 -10.21 7.17
C LEU A 105 -18.25 -11.04 6.17
N LYS A 106 -18.54 -12.32 6.03
CA LYS A 106 -17.79 -13.28 5.21
C LYS A 106 -16.28 -13.28 5.54
N ILE A 107 -15.97 -13.29 6.83
CA ILE A 107 -14.60 -13.37 7.34
C ILE A 107 -14.37 -14.81 7.82
N ASP A 108 -13.31 -15.43 7.33
CA ASP A 108 -12.94 -16.79 7.72
C ASP A 108 -12.51 -16.82 9.20
N LYS A 109 -12.90 -17.89 9.89
CA LYS A 109 -12.53 -18.08 11.30
C LYS A 109 -11.03 -18.33 11.40
N VAL A 110 -10.34 -17.44 12.11
CA VAL A 110 -8.90 -17.52 12.30
C VAL A 110 -8.60 -18.39 13.52
N THR A 111 -7.80 -19.43 13.32
CA THR A 111 -7.35 -20.34 14.38
C THR A 111 -6.08 -19.84 15.08
N THR A 112 -5.27 -19.06 14.38
CA THR A 112 -4.02 -18.48 14.90
C THR A 112 -3.97 -17.00 14.55
N ALA A 113 -3.79 -16.16 15.57
CA ALA A 113 -3.67 -14.71 15.35
C ALA A 113 -2.35 -14.38 14.64
N LEU A 114 -2.43 -13.92 13.40
CA LEU A 114 -1.28 -13.56 12.59
C LEU A 114 -1.51 -12.19 11.95
N THR A 115 -0.48 -11.36 11.95
CA THR A 115 -0.46 -10.12 11.21
C THR A 115 0.47 -10.29 10.01
N GLU A 116 -0.11 -10.31 8.82
CA GLU A 116 0.63 -10.49 7.58
C GLU A 116 0.59 -9.21 6.76
N VAL A 117 1.77 -8.77 6.29
CA VAL A 117 1.88 -7.60 5.42
C VAL A 117 1.42 -7.98 4.01
N PRO A 118 0.39 -7.33 3.43
CA PRO A 118 -0.04 -7.63 2.07
C PRO A 118 1.09 -7.40 1.06
N PRO A 119 1.31 -8.30 0.07
CA PRO A 119 2.37 -8.15 -0.94
C PRO A 119 2.26 -6.84 -1.72
N THR A 120 1.05 -6.30 -1.89
CA THR A 120 0.77 -5.03 -2.56
C THR A 120 1.40 -3.82 -1.86
N TRP A 121 1.74 -3.92 -0.58
CA TRP A 121 2.47 -2.86 0.13
C TRP A 121 3.84 -2.59 -0.48
N PHE A 122 4.51 -3.61 -0.99
CA PHE A 122 5.82 -3.44 -1.64
C PHE A 122 5.72 -2.60 -2.92
N SER A 123 4.64 -2.73 -3.68
CA SER A 123 4.41 -1.87 -4.86
C SER A 123 4.06 -0.42 -4.46
N THR A 124 3.38 -0.22 -3.34
CA THR A 124 3.05 1.11 -2.80
C THR A 124 4.30 1.85 -2.33
N LEU A 125 5.34 1.15 -1.86
CA LEU A 125 6.62 1.76 -1.49
C LEU A 125 7.25 2.55 -2.63
N ASN A 126 7.10 2.12 -3.87
CA ASN A 126 7.61 2.85 -5.03
C ASN A 126 7.01 4.27 -5.09
N SER A 127 5.69 4.39 -4.97
CA SER A 127 5.01 5.70 -4.95
C SER A 127 5.43 6.54 -3.75
N LEU A 128 5.57 5.94 -2.57
CA LEU A 128 6.04 6.61 -1.37
C LEU A 128 7.44 7.19 -1.55
N PHE A 129 8.37 6.40 -2.10
CA PHE A 129 9.73 6.86 -2.37
C PHE A 129 9.77 7.97 -3.41
N ILE A 130 8.97 7.90 -4.47
CA ILE A 130 8.89 8.97 -5.46
C ILE A 130 8.43 10.27 -4.79
N ILE A 131 7.33 10.25 -4.04
CA ILE A 131 6.79 11.44 -3.37
C ILE A 131 7.78 12.02 -2.36
N SER A 132 8.48 11.17 -1.60
CA SER A 132 9.39 11.59 -0.54
C SER A 132 10.75 12.05 -1.06
N LEU A 133 11.30 11.34 -2.05
CA LEU A 133 12.66 11.58 -2.54
C LEU A 133 12.72 12.62 -3.67
N ALA A 134 11.66 12.76 -4.50
CA ALA A 134 11.69 13.71 -5.61
C ALA A 134 11.97 15.17 -5.15
N PRO A 135 11.35 15.69 -4.06
CA PRO A 135 11.68 17.03 -3.57
C PRO A 135 13.12 17.15 -3.07
N LEU A 136 13.69 16.08 -2.49
CA LEU A 136 15.08 16.07 -2.02
C LEU A 136 16.05 16.13 -3.19
N PHE A 137 15.81 15.31 -4.22
CA PHE A 137 16.61 15.34 -5.45
C PHE A 137 16.46 16.66 -6.20
N SER A 138 15.26 17.24 -6.25
CA SER A 138 15.03 18.55 -6.86
C SER A 138 15.91 19.62 -6.20
N LYS A 139 15.85 19.75 -4.87
CA LYS A 139 16.68 20.69 -4.13
C LYS A 139 18.18 20.44 -4.30
N TRP A 140 18.59 19.17 -4.33
CA TRP A 140 20.00 18.83 -4.55
C TRP A 140 20.48 19.24 -5.92
N TRP A 141 19.67 19.06 -6.96
CA TRP A 141 20.01 19.44 -8.33
C TRP A 141 19.89 20.94 -8.61
N GLU A 142 19.13 21.67 -7.81
CA GLU A 142 19.08 23.14 -7.84
C GLU A 142 20.31 23.77 -7.19
N SER A 143 21.08 23.00 -6.44
CA SER A 143 22.32 23.45 -5.82
C SER A 143 23.47 23.58 -6.82
N LYS A 144 24.68 23.92 -6.35
CA LYS A 144 25.89 24.02 -7.20
C LYS A 144 26.22 22.77 -8.00
N TYR A 145 25.73 21.60 -7.57
CA TYR A 145 25.93 20.32 -8.22
C TYR A 145 24.69 19.94 -9.06
N ASN A 146 24.67 20.40 -10.30
CA ASN A 146 23.61 20.08 -11.25
C ASN A 146 24.17 19.24 -12.42
N PRO A 147 24.15 17.91 -12.33
CA PRO A 147 24.66 17.06 -13.41
C PRO A 147 23.82 17.19 -14.67
N SER A 148 24.42 16.87 -15.82
CA SER A 148 23.71 16.83 -17.09
C SER A 148 22.56 15.82 -17.07
N ALA A 149 21.55 16.01 -17.92
CA ALA A 149 20.40 15.11 -18.00
C ALA A 149 20.80 13.66 -18.25
N ASN A 150 21.81 13.43 -19.10
CA ASN A 150 22.32 12.09 -19.40
C ASN A 150 22.95 11.44 -18.17
N LEU A 151 23.69 12.21 -17.35
CA LEU A 151 24.29 11.70 -16.12
C LEU A 151 23.21 11.37 -15.07
N LYS A 152 22.19 12.19 -14.92
CA LYS A 152 21.04 11.91 -14.03
C LYS A 152 20.36 10.60 -14.42
N TYR A 153 20.11 10.41 -15.71
CA TYR A 153 19.54 9.18 -16.24
C TYR A 153 20.46 7.96 -15.98
N GLY A 154 21.77 8.12 -16.23
CA GLY A 154 22.76 7.07 -15.97
C GLY A 154 22.80 6.65 -14.50
N ILE A 155 22.78 7.62 -13.56
CA ILE A 155 22.71 7.34 -12.12
C ILE A 155 21.43 6.57 -11.78
N GLY A 156 20.29 7.00 -12.30
CA GLY A 156 19.02 6.31 -12.07
C GLY A 156 19.03 4.86 -12.56
N MET A 157 19.55 4.61 -13.76
CA MET A 157 19.69 3.26 -14.31
C MET A 157 20.68 2.39 -13.51
N SER A 158 21.76 2.97 -13.01
CA SER A 158 22.72 2.25 -12.17
C SER A 158 22.11 1.86 -10.82
N LEU A 159 21.36 2.75 -10.19
CA LEU A 159 20.64 2.46 -8.94
C LEU A 159 19.56 1.38 -9.15
N LEU A 160 18.84 1.43 -10.27
CA LEU A 160 17.87 0.40 -10.64
C LEU A 160 18.55 -0.97 -10.81
N ALA A 161 19.68 -1.02 -11.52
CA ALA A 161 20.44 -2.25 -11.70
C ALA A 161 20.97 -2.82 -10.38
N LEU A 162 21.45 -1.96 -9.48
CA LEU A 162 21.85 -2.36 -8.13
C LEU A 162 20.68 -2.91 -7.31
N GLY A 163 19.52 -2.27 -7.36
CA GLY A 163 18.32 -2.76 -6.70
C GLY A 163 17.92 -4.16 -7.18
N MET A 164 17.89 -4.37 -8.49
CA MET A 164 17.60 -5.70 -9.07
C MET A 164 18.69 -6.73 -8.72
N ALA A 165 19.94 -6.34 -8.67
CA ALA A 165 21.04 -7.23 -8.23
C ALA A 165 20.87 -7.64 -6.76
N CYS A 166 20.44 -6.74 -5.86
CA CYS A 166 20.15 -7.07 -4.47
C CYS A 166 19.00 -8.10 -4.36
N VAL A 167 17.94 -7.93 -5.15
CA VAL A 167 16.82 -8.90 -5.18
C VAL A 167 17.30 -10.25 -5.70
N ALA A 168 18.07 -10.27 -6.80
CA ALA A 168 18.62 -11.49 -7.37
C ALA A 168 19.57 -12.22 -6.40
N PHE A 169 20.40 -11.46 -5.68
CA PHE A 169 21.29 -12.01 -4.64
C PHE A 169 20.48 -12.60 -3.48
N GLY A 170 19.46 -11.89 -2.99
CA GLY A 170 18.56 -12.40 -1.95
C GLY A 170 17.82 -13.67 -2.38
N ALA A 171 17.45 -13.77 -3.67
CA ALA A 171 16.79 -14.94 -4.23
C ALA A 171 17.73 -16.14 -4.47
N SER A 172 19.04 -15.93 -4.51
CA SER A 172 20.02 -16.98 -4.88
C SER A 172 20.08 -18.17 -3.91
N GLY A 173 19.60 -17.98 -2.67
CA GLY A 173 19.54 -19.04 -1.66
C GLY A 173 18.19 -19.80 -1.61
N ILE A 174 17.24 -19.44 -2.46
CA ILE A 174 15.91 -20.06 -2.46
C ILE A 174 15.92 -21.24 -3.43
N GLU A 175 15.61 -22.43 -2.92
CA GLU A 175 15.44 -23.63 -3.77
C GLU A 175 14.22 -23.45 -4.68
N ALA A 176 14.33 -23.95 -5.91
CA ALA A 176 13.24 -23.90 -6.89
C ALA A 176 12.01 -24.66 -6.35
N GLY A 177 10.91 -23.95 -6.15
CA GLY A 177 9.66 -24.49 -5.61
C GLY A 177 9.50 -24.41 -4.09
N ALA A 178 10.49 -23.95 -3.33
CA ALA A 178 10.35 -23.66 -1.91
C ALA A 178 9.53 -22.38 -1.74
N LYS A 179 8.39 -22.46 -1.07
CA LYS A 179 7.59 -21.31 -0.64
C LYS A 179 7.81 -21.11 0.85
N THR A 180 8.10 -19.89 1.26
CA THR A 180 8.35 -19.52 2.66
C THR A 180 7.10 -19.03 3.40
N ALA A 181 5.99 -18.89 2.69
CA ALA A 181 4.70 -18.44 3.27
C ALA A 181 3.81 -19.62 3.64
#